data_1ca7d8ae07c76d91e602daca3f4dde8f
#
_entry.id   1ca7d8ae07c76d91e602daca3f4dde8f
#
_cell.length_a   1.000
_cell.length_b   1.000
_cell.length_c   1.000
_cell.angle_alpha   90.00
_cell.angle_beta   90.00
_cell.angle_gamma   90.00
#
_symmetry.space_group_name_H-M   'P 1'
#
loop_
_entity.id
_entity.type
_entity.pdbx_description
1 polymer ?
#
loop_
_entity_poly.entity_id
_entity_poly.type
_entity_poly.pdbx_seq_one_letter_code
_entity_poly.pdbx_strand_id
1 'polypeptide(L)'
;MNNKSKYTAAAAQLGPIDPSEPKESVVARMLNLLIEAKTKGTELVVFPELCLTTFFPRYYITDPANLDTYYESEVPISLMSDMFELVRKEKIIISFGYA
;
A
#
# COMPACT_ATOMS: atom_id res chain seq x y z
N MET A 1 -13.17 10.21 18.32
CA MET A 1 -13.43 8.79 17.95
C MET A 1 -14.57 8.25 18.79
N ASN A 2 -15.50 7.56 18.19
CA ASN A 2 -16.63 6.97 18.90
C ASN A 2 -16.16 5.77 19.72
N ASN A 3 -16.90 5.49 20.82
CA ASN A 3 -16.67 4.31 21.64
C ASN A 3 -17.21 3.06 20.97
N LYS A 4 -16.66 2.74 19.79
CA LYS A 4 -17.02 1.53 19.07
C LYS A 4 -16.28 0.33 19.63
N SER A 5 -16.99 -0.77 19.83
CA SER A 5 -16.39 -2.06 20.13
C SER A 5 -16.21 -2.93 18.88
N LYS A 6 -16.74 -2.50 17.73
CA LYS A 6 -16.66 -3.24 16.46
C LYS A 6 -16.27 -2.30 15.32
N TYR A 7 -15.38 -2.79 14.47
CA TYR A 7 -14.91 -2.08 13.29
C TYR A 7 -14.99 -2.99 12.07
N THR A 8 -15.27 -2.40 10.92
CA THR A 8 -15.18 -3.11 9.65
C THR A 8 -13.77 -2.95 9.10
N ALA A 9 -13.06 -4.05 9.01
CA ALA A 9 -11.69 -4.07 8.50
C ALA A 9 -11.61 -4.91 7.24
N ALA A 10 -10.70 -4.54 6.34
CA ALA A 10 -10.44 -5.29 5.12
C ALA A 10 -8.96 -5.61 4.99
N ALA A 11 -8.66 -6.84 4.59
CA ALA A 11 -7.34 -7.24 4.16
C ALA A 11 -7.28 -7.05 2.64
N ALA A 12 -6.50 -6.08 2.21
CA ALA A 12 -6.34 -5.77 0.79
C ALA A 12 -5.29 -6.69 0.19
N GLN A 13 -5.74 -7.74 -0.47
CA GLN A 13 -4.85 -8.73 -1.08
C GLN A 13 -4.40 -8.22 -2.44
N LEU A 14 -3.24 -7.57 -2.47
CA LEU A 14 -2.70 -6.93 -3.66
C LEU A 14 -2.28 -7.92 -4.75
N GLY A 15 -1.90 -9.12 -4.36
CA GLY A 15 -1.33 -10.08 -5.28
C GLY A 15 0.16 -9.85 -5.52
N PRO A 16 0.81 -10.69 -6.32
CA PRO A 16 2.24 -10.57 -6.56
C PRO A 16 2.57 -9.30 -7.34
N ILE A 17 3.74 -8.76 -7.04
CA ILE A 17 4.31 -7.62 -7.77
C ILE A 17 5.51 -8.14 -8.55
N ASP A 18 5.45 -8.02 -9.88
CA ASP A 18 6.56 -8.39 -10.75
C ASP A 18 7.70 -7.39 -10.56
N PRO A 19 8.98 -7.84 -10.58
CA PRO A 19 10.12 -6.92 -10.47
C PRO A 19 10.12 -5.80 -11.51
N SER A 20 9.50 -6.04 -12.67
CA SER A 20 9.43 -5.06 -13.76
C SER A 20 8.19 -4.17 -13.70
N GLU A 21 7.27 -4.42 -12.78
CA GLU A 21 6.06 -3.62 -12.67
C GLU A 21 6.40 -2.21 -12.19
N PRO A 22 6.02 -1.15 -12.94
CA PRO A 22 6.28 0.21 -12.48
C PRO A 22 5.50 0.52 -11.20
N LYS A 23 6.07 1.36 -10.36
CA LYS A 23 5.46 1.72 -9.07
C LYS A 23 4.10 2.38 -9.27
N GLU A 24 3.92 3.14 -10.35
CA GLU A 24 2.64 3.74 -10.69
C GLU A 24 1.53 2.70 -10.85
N SER A 25 1.86 1.57 -11.47
CA SER A 25 0.93 0.46 -11.64
C SER A 25 0.56 -0.17 -10.30
N VAL A 26 1.54 -0.36 -9.43
CA VAL A 26 1.33 -0.92 -8.10
C VAL A 26 0.41 -0.02 -7.28
N VAL A 27 0.70 1.27 -7.25
CA VAL A 27 -0.11 2.24 -6.50
C VAL A 27 -1.53 2.32 -7.06
N ALA A 28 -1.70 2.23 -8.39
CA ALA A 28 -3.03 2.19 -9.01
C ALA A 28 -3.83 0.98 -8.53
N ARG A 29 -3.19 -0.18 -8.41
CA ARG A 29 -3.86 -1.38 -7.89
C ARG A 29 -4.24 -1.21 -6.41
N MET A 30 -3.37 -0.59 -5.62
CA MET A 30 -3.67 -0.28 -4.23
C MET A 30 -4.87 0.66 -4.11
N LEU A 31 -4.90 1.70 -4.93
CA LEU A 31 -6.01 2.66 -4.94
C LEU A 31 -7.32 1.99 -5.31
N ASN A 32 -7.32 1.09 -6.29
CA ASN A 32 -8.51 0.35 -6.68
C ASN A 32 -9.05 -0.51 -5.53
N LEU A 33 -8.16 -1.19 -4.81
CA LEU A 33 -8.56 -1.98 -3.64
C LEU A 33 -9.13 -1.09 -2.53
N LEU A 34 -8.53 0.08 -2.33
CA LEU A 34 -8.99 1.03 -1.33
C LEU A 34 -10.39 1.55 -1.67
N ILE A 35 -10.64 1.87 -2.93
CA ILE A 35 -11.96 2.32 -3.40
C ILE A 35 -13.00 1.21 -3.19
N GLU A 36 -12.64 -0.03 -3.53
CA GLU A 36 -13.53 -1.17 -3.31
C GLU A 36 -13.86 -1.35 -1.82
N ALA A 37 -12.86 -1.26 -0.96
CA ALA A 37 -13.06 -1.35 0.49
C ALA A 37 -13.98 -0.23 0.99
N LYS A 38 -13.78 0.99 0.48
CA LYS A 38 -14.63 2.13 0.82
C LYS A 38 -16.10 1.85 0.49
N THR A 39 -16.37 1.28 -0.68
CA THR A 39 -17.76 0.99 -1.08
C THR A 39 -18.44 -0.02 -0.16
N LYS A 40 -17.65 -0.81 0.58
CA LYS A 40 -18.15 -1.80 1.54
C LYS A 40 -18.21 -1.26 2.97
N GLY A 41 -17.99 0.04 3.16
CA GLY A 41 -18.05 0.65 4.47
C GLY A 41 -16.87 0.34 5.37
N THR A 42 -15.73 0.00 4.81
CA THR A 42 -14.53 -0.37 5.57
C THR A 42 -13.92 0.84 6.27
N GLU A 43 -13.51 0.64 7.51
CA GLU A 43 -12.89 1.68 8.35
C GLU A 43 -11.38 1.54 8.45
N LEU A 44 -10.87 0.32 8.33
CA LEU A 44 -9.44 0.00 8.36
C LEU A 44 -9.10 -0.92 7.20
N VAL A 45 -8.14 -0.53 6.39
CA VAL A 45 -7.66 -1.33 5.26
C VAL A 45 -6.19 -1.66 5.49
N VAL A 46 -5.87 -2.95 5.49
CA VAL A 46 -4.50 -3.44 5.72
C VAL A 46 -3.96 -4.01 4.42
N PHE A 47 -2.88 -3.42 3.95
CA PHE A 47 -2.14 -3.89 2.76
C PHE A 47 -1.01 -4.82 3.17
N PRO A 48 -0.47 -5.64 2.23
CA PRO A 48 0.60 -6.56 2.54
C PRO A 48 1.90 -5.88 2.96
N GLU A 49 2.79 -6.66 3.55
CA GLU A 49 4.18 -6.26 3.79
C GLU A 49 4.87 -5.97 2.46
N LEU A 50 5.68 -4.91 2.41
CA LEU A 50 6.40 -4.46 1.21
C LEU A 50 5.47 -4.32 0.00
N CYS A 51 4.37 -3.59 0.19
CA CYS A 51 3.34 -3.50 -0.84
C CYS A 51 3.66 -2.53 -1.98
N LEU A 52 4.78 -1.82 -1.93
CA LEU A 52 5.20 -0.90 -2.99
C LEU A 52 6.17 -1.52 -4.00
N THR A 53 6.72 -2.70 -3.68
CA THR A 53 7.69 -3.38 -4.52
C THR A 53 7.44 -4.88 -4.52
N THR A 54 8.06 -5.60 -5.48
CA THR A 54 8.18 -7.04 -5.35
C THR A 54 8.83 -7.38 -4.01
N PHE A 55 8.59 -8.59 -3.48
CA PHE A 55 9.23 -9.01 -2.24
C PHE A 55 10.72 -9.29 -2.52
N PHE A 56 11.51 -8.22 -2.56
CA PHE A 56 12.91 -8.29 -2.96
C PHE A 56 13.81 -9.09 -2.02
N PRO A 57 13.49 -9.27 -0.72
CA PRO A 57 14.34 -10.10 0.15
C PRO A 57 14.51 -11.55 -0.30
N ARG A 58 13.63 -12.04 -1.20
CA ARG A 58 13.77 -13.39 -1.75
C ARG A 58 14.90 -13.51 -2.78
N TYR A 59 15.36 -12.37 -3.32
CA TYR A 59 16.37 -12.35 -4.37
C TYR A 59 17.76 -12.12 -3.78
N TYR A 60 18.76 -12.78 -4.37
CA TYR A 60 20.15 -12.54 -3.99
C TYR A 60 20.66 -11.34 -4.77
N ILE A 61 20.74 -10.21 -4.10
CA ILE A 61 21.14 -8.94 -4.70
C ILE A 61 22.54 -8.60 -4.21
N THR A 62 23.51 -8.59 -5.14
CA THR A 62 24.91 -8.33 -4.81
C THR A 62 25.31 -6.88 -4.97
N ASP A 63 24.62 -6.13 -5.83
CA ASP A 63 24.91 -4.73 -6.09
C ASP A 63 24.10 -3.83 -5.16
N PRO A 64 24.74 -3.07 -4.25
CA PRO A 64 24.00 -2.16 -3.36
C PRO A 64 23.12 -1.16 -4.10
N ALA A 65 23.54 -0.70 -5.28
CA ALA A 65 22.73 0.22 -6.07
C ALA A 65 21.41 -0.38 -6.51
N ASN A 66 21.41 -1.68 -6.85
CA ASN A 66 20.20 -2.40 -7.20
C ASN A 66 19.30 -2.57 -5.98
N LEU A 67 19.87 -2.85 -4.83
CA LEU A 67 19.12 -2.96 -3.58
C LEU A 67 18.45 -1.64 -3.23
N ASP A 68 19.17 -0.53 -3.37
CA ASP A 68 18.67 0.79 -3.00
C ASP A 68 17.45 1.20 -3.81
N THR A 69 17.24 0.64 -5.00
CA THR A 69 16.06 0.96 -5.82
C THR A 69 14.74 0.55 -5.17
N TYR A 70 14.78 -0.37 -4.20
CA TYR A 70 13.58 -0.84 -3.50
C TYR A 70 13.22 -0.01 -2.28
N TYR A 71 14.09 0.91 -1.87
CA TYR A 71 13.85 1.75 -0.70
C TYR A 71 13.25 3.08 -1.09
N GLU A 72 12.35 3.58 -0.25
CA GLU A 72 11.77 4.89 -0.42
C GLU A 72 12.59 5.92 0.36
N SER A 73 12.80 7.08 -0.24
CA SER A 73 13.52 8.18 0.41
C SER A 73 12.61 9.00 1.34
N GLU A 74 11.31 8.95 1.09
CA GLU A 74 10.32 9.68 1.88
C GLU A 74 8.96 9.01 1.78
N VAL A 75 8.13 9.19 2.81
CA VAL A 75 6.75 8.74 2.84
C VAL A 75 5.91 9.84 3.48
N PRO A 76 4.77 10.18 2.89
CA PRO A 76 4.19 9.60 1.68
C PRO A 76 4.95 9.97 0.42
N ILE A 77 5.03 9.03 -0.54
CA ILE A 77 5.56 9.33 -1.86
C ILE A 77 4.49 10.03 -2.70
N SER A 78 4.93 10.86 -3.65
CA SER A 78 4.01 11.66 -4.46
C SER A 78 3.00 10.82 -5.24
N LEU A 79 3.39 9.62 -5.67
CA LEU A 79 2.51 8.69 -6.39
C LEU A 79 1.30 8.26 -5.56
N MET A 80 1.40 8.32 -4.22
CA MET A 80 0.33 7.91 -3.31
C MET A 80 -0.61 9.05 -2.93
N SER A 81 -0.44 10.23 -3.49
CA SER A 81 -1.22 11.41 -3.09
C SER A 81 -2.73 11.20 -3.18
N ASP A 82 -3.19 10.51 -4.22
CA ASP A 82 -4.63 10.23 -4.38
C ASP A 82 -5.15 9.30 -3.28
N MET A 83 -4.33 8.32 -2.87
CA MET A 83 -4.68 7.43 -1.78
C MET A 83 -4.81 8.18 -0.46
N PHE A 84 -3.83 9.04 -0.16
CA PHE A 84 -3.86 9.81 1.09
C PHE A 84 -4.99 10.82 1.10
N GLU A 85 -5.30 11.42 -0.05
CA GLU A 85 -6.45 12.31 -0.18
C GLU A 85 -7.76 11.57 0.11
N LEU A 86 -7.91 10.35 -0.43
CA LEU A 86 -9.10 9.54 -0.23
C LEU A 86 -9.25 9.13 1.23
N VAL A 87 -8.19 8.64 1.89
CA VAL A 87 -8.27 8.20 3.28
C VAL A 87 -8.59 9.38 4.20
N ARG A 88 -8.04 10.55 3.92
CA ARG A 88 -8.34 11.76 4.68
C ARG A 88 -9.80 12.16 4.53
N LYS A 89 -10.29 12.22 3.29
CA LYS A 89 -11.66 12.62 2.97
C LYS A 89 -12.68 11.66 3.57
N GLU A 90 -12.43 10.37 3.43
CA GLU A 90 -13.38 9.33 3.86
C GLU A 90 -13.13 8.83 5.29
N LYS A 91 -12.13 9.38 5.96
CA LYS A 91 -11.76 9.02 7.35
C LYS A 91 -11.50 7.51 7.50
N ILE A 92 -10.75 6.94 6.57
CA ILE A 92 -10.33 5.54 6.59
C ILE A 92 -8.90 5.47 7.14
N ILE A 93 -8.63 4.43 7.91
CA ILE A 93 -7.28 4.13 8.39
C ILE A 93 -6.67 3.10 7.45
N ILE A 94 -5.45 3.34 6.99
CA ILE A 94 -4.72 2.36 6.19
C ILE A 94 -3.44 1.96 6.90
N SER A 95 -3.06 0.71 6.70
CA SER A 95 -1.78 0.17 7.17
C SER A 95 -1.07 -0.47 5.97
N PHE A 96 0.17 -0.10 5.74
CA PHE A 96 0.96 -0.68 4.66
C PHE A 96 2.43 -0.73 5.03
N GLY A 97 3.14 -1.75 4.54
CA GLY A 97 4.57 -1.91 4.75
C GLY A 97 5.38 -1.47 3.53
N TYR A 98 6.54 -0.91 3.78
CA TYR A 98 7.47 -0.48 2.73
C TYR A 98 8.89 -0.54 3.25
N ALA A 99 9.84 -0.45 2.36
CA ALA A 99 11.26 -0.33 2.73
C ALA A 99 11.79 1.06 2.39
#